data_ca9b0e5a6e1f2b3af4b1a0b966d951b0
#
_entry.id   ca9b0e5a6e1f2b3af4b1a0b966d951b0
#
_cell.length_a   1.000
_cell.length_b   1.000
_cell.length_c   1.000
_cell.angle_alpha   90.00
_cell.angle_beta   90.00
_cell.angle_gamma   90.00
#
_symmetry.space_group_name_H-M   'P 1'
#
loop_
_entity.id
_entity.type
_entity.pdbx_description
1 polymer ?
#
loop_
_entity_poly.entity_id
_entity_poly.type
_entity_poly.pdbx_seq_one_letter_code
_entity_poly.pdbx_strand_id
1 'polypeptide(L)'
;MGHKNRQTGGSLYQQVYNRLQSMCGYGRSKQNDKALHLTNKYIYSFSSMQTYMKHCRYFVQWCKNSDYIQGILGHKPRTLEECRPYVEMYIRTRENQGLSAYTVKMEKSALSKLYQEEFDFQTKATRRQDITRSRGTKKQDVHFSEDKNRDMVTACRCVGFRRSELERAKPEDLWNINGIWFMNITGKGGKTRAAQLVGTPEEIEITVSYINTLTGKNHVHSNADIHAYRAEYATRLYKQVAKDISGLKGSKINYTAITGKKNRDGSDIYKNAVYYCRGDQRGQQLD
;
A
#
# COMPACT_ATOMS: atom_id res chain seq x y z
N MET A 1 29.34 48.83 -3.68
CA MET A 1 29.43 47.36 -3.82
C MET A 1 28.07 46.82 -4.20
N GLY A 2 27.86 46.41 -5.46
CA GLY A 2 26.57 45.99 -5.96
C GLY A 2 26.20 44.61 -5.46
N HIS A 3 25.05 44.50 -4.83
CA HIS A 3 24.42 43.21 -4.56
C HIS A 3 24.09 42.52 -5.89
N LYS A 4 24.87 41.50 -6.26
CA LYS A 4 24.52 40.60 -7.37
C LYS A 4 23.18 39.96 -7.04
N ASN A 5 22.14 40.28 -7.80
CA ASN A 5 20.84 39.61 -7.80
C ASN A 5 21.09 38.12 -8.05
N ARG A 6 21.11 37.31 -6.99
CA ARG A 6 21.09 35.85 -7.10
C ARG A 6 19.67 35.44 -7.48
N GLN A 7 19.37 35.45 -8.76
CA GLN A 7 18.34 34.55 -9.32
C GLN A 7 18.86 33.11 -9.24
N THR A 8 19.09 32.63 -8.06
CA THR A 8 19.37 31.21 -7.83
C THR A 8 18.07 30.59 -7.39
N GLY A 9 17.37 29.92 -8.30
CA GLY A 9 16.44 28.88 -7.91
C GLY A 9 17.13 28.05 -6.84
N GLY A 10 16.46 27.79 -5.70
CA GLY A 10 17.05 27.08 -4.56
C GLY A 10 17.66 25.73 -4.99
N SER A 11 18.38 25.07 -4.09
CA SER A 11 19.00 23.76 -4.40
C SER A 11 18.02 22.83 -5.09
N LEU A 12 18.49 21.82 -5.85
CA LEU A 12 17.59 20.82 -6.46
C LEU A 12 16.61 20.19 -5.45
N TYR A 13 17.06 20.00 -4.21
CA TYR A 13 16.17 19.52 -3.14
C TYR A 13 15.05 20.51 -2.81
N GLN A 14 15.35 21.81 -2.81
CA GLN A 14 14.36 22.84 -2.59
C GLN A 14 13.38 22.94 -3.75
N GLN A 15 13.86 22.77 -4.99
CA GLN A 15 13.01 22.75 -6.18
C GLN A 15 12.06 21.53 -6.14
N VAL A 16 12.55 20.34 -5.78
CA VAL A 16 11.71 19.14 -5.55
C VAL A 16 10.66 19.43 -4.48
N TYR A 17 11.06 19.97 -3.34
CA TYR A 17 10.13 20.28 -2.26
C TYR A 17 9.05 21.27 -2.71
N ASN A 18 9.43 22.38 -3.28
CA ASN A 18 8.50 23.43 -3.71
C ASN A 18 7.49 22.88 -4.74
N ARG A 19 7.98 22.11 -5.72
CA ARG A 19 7.10 21.50 -6.76
C ARG A 19 6.12 20.50 -6.18
N LEU A 20 6.56 19.59 -5.32
CA LEU A 20 5.65 18.62 -4.70
C LEU A 20 4.72 19.29 -3.67
N GLN A 21 5.20 20.29 -2.93
CA GLN A 21 4.41 21.04 -1.95
C GLN A 21 3.25 21.79 -2.63
N SER A 22 3.48 22.39 -3.79
CA SER A 22 2.42 23.08 -4.56
C SER A 22 1.32 22.14 -5.05
N MET A 23 1.58 20.83 -5.08
CA MET A 23 0.59 19.81 -5.46
C MET A 23 -0.17 19.24 -4.26
N CYS A 24 0.14 19.62 -3.02
CA CYS A 24 -0.54 19.08 -1.85
C CYS A 24 -2.02 19.49 -1.83
N GLY A 25 -2.89 18.50 -1.89
CA GLY A 25 -4.35 18.63 -1.81
C GLY A 25 -4.88 17.78 -0.67
N TYR A 26 -4.37 18.02 0.56
CA TYR A 26 -4.83 17.26 1.72
C TYR A 26 -6.30 17.55 2.01
N GLY A 27 -7.05 16.50 2.36
CA GLY A 27 -8.50 16.61 2.57
C GLY A 27 -9.36 16.48 1.31
N ARG A 28 -8.79 16.59 0.11
CA ARG A 28 -9.53 16.36 -1.15
C ARG A 28 -9.92 14.89 -1.30
N SER A 29 -11.07 14.65 -1.93
CA SER A 29 -11.51 13.29 -2.29
C SER A 29 -10.78 12.81 -3.55
N LYS A 30 -9.84 11.87 -3.37
CA LYS A 30 -9.16 11.23 -4.51
C LYS A 30 -10.13 10.54 -5.47
N GLN A 31 -11.27 10.04 -4.95
CA GLN A 31 -12.27 9.36 -5.78
C GLN A 31 -12.98 10.37 -6.72
N ASN A 32 -13.37 11.53 -6.20
CA ASN A 32 -13.96 12.59 -7.01
C ASN A 32 -12.97 13.12 -8.05
N ASP A 33 -11.72 13.40 -7.62
CA ASP A 33 -10.68 13.87 -8.53
C ASP A 33 -10.31 12.81 -9.60
N LYS A 34 -10.51 11.51 -9.32
CA LYS A 34 -10.33 10.45 -10.32
C LYS A 34 -11.39 10.53 -11.43
N ALA A 35 -12.65 10.79 -11.08
CA ALA A 35 -13.73 10.97 -12.05
C ALA A 35 -13.48 12.20 -12.96
N LEU A 36 -12.79 13.21 -12.43
CA LEU A 36 -12.44 14.44 -13.13
C LEU A 36 -11.04 14.40 -13.80
N HIS A 37 -10.36 13.24 -13.83
CA HIS A 37 -9.00 13.08 -14.34
C HIS A 37 -7.96 14.03 -13.71
N LEU A 38 -8.20 14.48 -12.47
CA LEU A 38 -7.33 15.42 -11.75
C LEU A 38 -6.30 14.73 -10.83
N THR A 39 -6.26 13.40 -10.77
CA THR A 39 -5.40 12.69 -9.83
C THR A 39 -3.91 12.97 -10.02
N ASN A 40 -3.49 13.35 -11.23
CA ASN A 40 -2.11 13.70 -11.49
C ASN A 40 -1.72 15.08 -10.93
N LYS A 41 -2.70 15.95 -10.67
CA LYS A 41 -2.47 17.31 -10.16
C LYS A 41 -2.25 17.36 -8.65
N TYR A 42 -2.70 16.37 -7.86
CA TYR A 42 -2.73 16.48 -6.40
C TYR A 42 -2.02 15.33 -5.68
N ILE A 43 -1.47 15.66 -4.53
CA ILE A 43 -0.95 14.72 -3.52
C ILE A 43 -1.89 14.74 -2.32
N TYR A 44 -2.55 13.61 -2.05
CA TYR A 44 -3.71 13.53 -1.15
C TYR A 44 -3.38 13.24 0.32
N SER A 45 -2.13 12.92 0.65
CA SER A 45 -1.74 12.63 2.03
C SER A 45 -0.30 13.01 2.30
N PHE A 46 -0.03 13.37 3.55
CA PHE A 46 1.31 13.69 4.02
C PHE A 46 2.29 12.52 3.81
N SER A 47 1.86 11.28 4.09
CA SER A 47 2.73 10.11 3.88
C SER A 47 3.08 9.89 2.39
N SER A 48 2.16 10.20 1.47
CA SER A 48 2.45 10.18 0.03
C SER A 48 3.45 11.27 -0.36
N MET A 49 3.29 12.47 0.21
CA MET A 49 4.24 13.56 0.01
C MET A 49 5.64 13.18 0.48
N GLN A 50 5.77 12.61 1.68
CA GLN A 50 7.06 12.14 2.20
C GLN A 50 7.68 11.06 1.30
N THR A 51 6.86 10.11 0.84
CA THR A 51 7.31 9.05 -0.06
C THR A 51 7.83 9.62 -1.37
N TYR A 52 7.08 10.51 -2.02
CA TYR A 52 7.51 11.15 -3.26
C TYR A 52 8.77 12.00 -3.06
N MET A 53 8.82 12.80 -1.97
CA MET A 53 10.03 13.55 -1.61
C MET A 53 11.27 12.65 -1.53
N LYS A 54 11.16 11.51 -0.83
CA LYS A 54 12.25 10.55 -0.67
C LYS A 54 12.77 10.08 -2.03
N HIS A 55 11.89 9.59 -2.89
CA HIS A 55 12.28 9.02 -4.19
C HIS A 55 12.77 10.09 -5.17
N CYS A 56 12.14 11.26 -5.19
CA CYS A 56 12.62 12.38 -6.01
C CYS A 56 14.00 12.89 -5.55
N ARG A 57 14.27 12.90 -4.23
CA ARG A 57 15.60 13.23 -3.71
C ARG A 57 16.67 12.22 -4.15
N TYR A 58 16.35 10.93 -4.16
CA TYR A 58 17.28 9.91 -4.66
C TYR A 58 17.61 10.14 -6.13
N PHE A 59 16.62 10.47 -6.94
CA PHE A 59 16.82 10.79 -8.36
C PHE A 59 17.72 12.01 -8.56
N VAL A 60 17.41 13.14 -7.95
CA VAL A 60 18.24 14.35 -8.15
C VAL A 60 19.64 14.19 -7.56
N GLN A 61 19.81 13.43 -6.50
CA GLN A 61 21.13 13.09 -5.96
C GLN A 61 21.92 12.23 -6.94
N TRP A 62 21.27 11.23 -7.55
CA TRP A 62 21.89 10.40 -8.57
C TRP A 62 22.32 11.24 -9.78
N CYS A 63 21.47 12.16 -10.27
CA CYS A 63 21.84 13.08 -11.34
C CYS A 63 23.06 13.94 -10.97
N LYS A 64 23.10 14.48 -9.75
CA LYS A 64 24.22 15.30 -9.27
C LYS A 64 25.53 14.55 -9.16
N ASN A 65 25.49 13.24 -8.91
CA ASN A 65 26.68 12.40 -8.71
C ASN A 65 27.11 11.66 -9.99
N SER A 66 26.38 11.80 -11.10
CA SER A 66 26.69 11.15 -12.36
C SER A 66 27.73 11.96 -13.15
N ASP A 67 28.93 11.42 -13.29
CA ASP A 67 29.98 12.02 -14.12
C ASP A 67 29.54 12.11 -15.58
N TYR A 68 28.78 11.14 -16.07
CA TYR A 68 28.20 11.15 -17.41
C TYR A 68 27.31 12.37 -17.65
N ILE A 69 26.38 12.67 -16.69
CA ILE A 69 25.49 13.83 -16.80
C ILE A 69 26.30 15.13 -16.72
N GLN A 70 27.25 15.20 -15.80
CA GLN A 70 28.12 16.37 -15.65
C GLN A 70 28.97 16.60 -16.91
N GLY A 71 29.45 15.53 -17.54
CA GLY A 71 30.19 15.62 -18.83
C GLY A 71 29.34 16.20 -19.96
N ILE A 72 28.07 15.82 -20.07
CA ILE A 72 27.14 16.35 -21.08
C ILE A 72 26.80 17.81 -20.79
N LEU A 73 26.51 18.16 -19.52
CA LEU A 73 26.08 19.50 -19.13
C LEU A 73 27.26 20.49 -19.00
N GLY A 74 28.47 20.00 -18.87
CA GLY A 74 29.65 20.80 -18.50
C GLY A 74 29.65 21.30 -17.04
N HIS A 75 28.64 20.93 -16.26
CA HIS A 75 28.50 21.28 -14.85
C HIS A 75 27.54 20.31 -14.09
N LYS A 76 27.53 20.38 -12.77
CA LYS A 76 26.54 19.64 -11.97
C LYS A 76 25.14 20.18 -12.24
N PRO A 77 24.11 19.31 -12.41
CA PRO A 77 22.72 19.76 -12.63
C PRO A 77 22.26 20.76 -11.57
N ARG A 78 21.65 21.85 -12.01
CA ARG A 78 21.18 22.96 -11.19
C ARG A 78 19.67 23.08 -11.17
N THR A 79 18.99 22.56 -12.19
CA THR A 79 17.53 22.62 -12.35
C THR A 79 16.92 21.24 -12.49
N LEU A 80 15.61 21.12 -12.19
CA LEU A 80 14.88 19.87 -12.43
C LEU A 80 14.74 19.57 -13.92
N GLU A 81 14.67 20.59 -14.74
CA GLU A 81 14.60 20.50 -16.20
C GLU A 81 15.88 19.85 -16.77
N GLU A 82 17.04 20.19 -16.25
CA GLU A 82 18.31 19.53 -16.61
C GLU A 82 18.34 18.05 -16.20
N CYS A 83 17.64 17.68 -15.12
CA CYS A 83 17.57 16.30 -14.67
C CYS A 83 16.55 15.47 -15.47
N ARG A 84 15.48 16.09 -16.01
CA ARG A 84 14.33 15.39 -16.63
C ARG A 84 14.70 14.37 -17.71
N PRO A 85 15.63 14.64 -18.66
CA PRO A 85 15.97 13.68 -19.72
C PRO A 85 16.51 12.35 -19.19
N TYR A 86 17.01 12.32 -17.97
CA TYR A 86 17.67 11.15 -17.39
C TYR A 86 16.74 10.26 -16.53
N VAL A 87 15.43 10.52 -16.53
CA VAL A 87 14.46 9.76 -15.73
C VAL A 87 14.46 8.28 -16.11
N GLU A 88 14.39 7.94 -17.41
CA GLU A 88 14.40 6.54 -17.83
C GLU A 88 15.73 5.86 -17.46
N MET A 89 16.85 6.51 -17.73
CA MET A 89 18.19 5.98 -17.40
C MET A 89 18.32 5.70 -15.91
N TYR A 90 17.81 6.60 -15.05
CA TYR A 90 17.76 6.36 -13.60
C TYR A 90 16.93 5.12 -13.27
N ILE A 91 15.72 5.00 -13.80
CA ILE A 91 14.83 3.85 -13.52
C ILE A 91 15.49 2.55 -14.00
N ARG A 92 16.13 2.52 -15.18
CA ARG A 92 16.89 1.35 -15.66
C ARG A 92 18.06 1.00 -14.74
N THR A 93 18.77 2.00 -14.22
CA THR A 93 19.83 1.81 -13.24
C THR A 93 19.29 1.15 -11.97
N ARG A 94 18.11 1.58 -11.49
CA ARG A 94 17.46 1.00 -10.29
C ARG A 94 17.02 -0.44 -10.54
N GLU A 95 16.52 -0.76 -11.72
CA GLU A 95 16.19 -2.14 -12.12
C GLU A 95 17.44 -3.04 -12.13
N ASN A 96 18.54 -2.55 -12.68
CA ASN A 96 19.79 -3.30 -12.77
C ASN A 96 20.47 -3.49 -11.40
N GLN A 97 20.21 -2.61 -10.43
CA GLN A 97 20.60 -2.78 -9.03
C GLN A 97 19.77 -3.84 -8.30
N GLY A 98 18.81 -4.48 -8.95
CA GLY A 98 17.99 -5.54 -8.36
C GLY A 98 16.92 -5.05 -7.38
N LEU A 99 16.52 -3.77 -7.43
CA LEU A 99 15.45 -3.29 -6.57
C LEU A 99 14.13 -3.98 -6.92
N SER A 100 13.29 -4.15 -5.88
CA SER A 100 11.99 -4.76 -6.08
C SER A 100 11.15 -3.97 -7.08
N ALA A 101 10.39 -4.65 -7.93
CA ALA A 101 9.52 -4.02 -8.90
C ALA A 101 8.51 -3.04 -8.29
N TYR A 102 8.11 -3.24 -7.02
CA TYR A 102 7.29 -2.27 -6.27
C TYR A 102 8.04 -0.97 -6.01
N THR A 103 9.33 -1.05 -5.64
CA THR A 103 10.16 0.13 -5.42
C THR A 103 10.35 0.90 -6.72
N VAL A 104 10.71 0.21 -7.80
CA VAL A 104 10.91 0.81 -9.12
C VAL A 104 9.63 1.50 -9.63
N LYS A 105 8.47 0.83 -9.53
CA LYS A 105 7.17 1.45 -9.87
C LYS A 105 6.85 2.67 -9.00
N MET A 106 7.19 2.63 -7.73
CA MET A 106 7.00 3.77 -6.83
C MET A 106 7.92 4.94 -7.22
N GLU A 107 9.17 4.67 -7.57
CA GLU A 107 10.12 5.68 -8.06
C GLU A 107 9.62 6.31 -9.37
N LYS A 108 9.19 5.50 -10.35
CA LYS A 108 8.58 6.00 -11.59
C LYS A 108 7.37 6.89 -11.28
N SER A 109 6.46 6.44 -10.41
CA SER A 109 5.27 7.21 -10.03
C SER A 109 5.62 8.53 -9.31
N ALA A 110 6.69 8.54 -8.49
CA ALA A 110 7.15 9.76 -7.83
C ALA A 110 7.71 10.77 -8.85
N LEU A 111 8.46 10.29 -9.84
CA LEU A 111 9.02 11.13 -10.90
C LEU A 111 7.93 11.63 -11.87
N SER A 112 6.96 10.77 -12.23
CA SER A 112 5.77 11.21 -12.98
C SER A 112 5.01 12.32 -12.24
N LYS A 113 4.94 12.23 -10.91
CA LYS A 113 4.32 13.27 -10.10
C LYS A 113 5.18 14.56 -10.09
N LEU A 114 6.50 14.44 -9.94
CA LEU A 114 7.43 15.57 -9.94
C LEU A 114 7.36 16.38 -11.24
N TYR A 115 7.32 15.69 -12.38
CA TYR A 115 7.28 16.33 -13.70
C TYR A 115 5.86 16.55 -14.24
N GLN A 116 4.82 16.08 -13.54
CA GLN A 116 3.41 16.10 -13.98
C GLN A 116 3.23 15.45 -15.37
N GLU A 117 3.99 14.41 -15.62
CA GLU A 117 4.10 13.74 -16.91
C GLU A 117 3.99 12.22 -16.74
N GLU A 118 3.34 11.55 -17.68
CA GLU A 118 3.39 10.09 -17.80
C GLU A 118 4.56 9.70 -18.71
N PHE A 119 5.54 9.01 -18.15
CA PHE A 119 6.66 8.52 -18.90
C PHE A 119 6.29 7.24 -19.66
N ASP A 120 6.44 7.27 -20.99
CA ASP A 120 6.12 6.17 -21.88
C ASP A 120 7.28 5.16 -21.98
N PHE A 121 7.62 4.53 -20.87
CA PHE A 121 8.52 3.37 -20.86
C PHE A 121 8.00 2.33 -19.84
N GLN A 122 8.21 1.06 -20.17
CA GLN A 122 7.78 -0.04 -19.29
C GLN A 122 8.87 -0.38 -18.27
N THR A 123 8.46 -0.75 -17.06
CA THR A 123 9.34 -1.34 -16.05
C THR A 123 9.31 -2.87 -16.17
N LYS A 124 10.37 -3.57 -15.73
CA LYS A 124 10.51 -5.05 -15.86
C LYS A 124 9.30 -5.82 -15.34
N ALA A 125 8.72 -5.41 -14.22
CA ALA A 125 7.51 -6.04 -13.69
C ALA A 125 6.27 -5.19 -14.00
N THR A 126 5.52 -5.59 -15.01
CA THR A 126 4.31 -4.90 -15.46
C THR A 126 3.05 -5.39 -14.77
N ARG A 127 3.00 -6.66 -14.35
CA ARG A 127 1.83 -7.29 -13.72
C ARG A 127 2.05 -7.46 -12.22
N ARG A 128 0.97 -7.41 -11.46
CA ARG A 128 1.03 -7.61 -10.00
C ARG A 128 1.55 -9.00 -9.62
N GLN A 129 1.23 -10.01 -10.40
CA GLN A 129 1.71 -11.38 -10.20
C GLN A 129 3.22 -11.54 -10.39
N ASP A 130 3.82 -10.69 -11.25
CA ASP A 130 5.25 -10.72 -11.54
C ASP A 130 6.07 -10.00 -10.45
N ILE A 131 5.39 -9.38 -9.49
CA ILE A 131 6.01 -8.61 -8.41
C ILE A 131 6.12 -9.48 -7.17
N THR A 132 7.26 -10.09 -6.96
CA THR A 132 7.56 -10.82 -5.73
C THR A 132 7.70 -9.84 -4.57
N ARG A 133 6.84 -9.95 -3.58
CA ARG A 133 7.04 -9.24 -2.30
C ARG A 133 8.06 -10.01 -1.48
N SER A 134 9.26 -9.49 -1.39
CA SER A 134 10.17 -9.91 -0.35
C SER A 134 9.63 -9.40 1.00
N ARG A 135 8.85 -10.21 1.67
CA ARG A 135 8.75 -10.11 3.13
C ARG A 135 10.02 -10.79 3.64
N GLY A 136 11.08 -10.01 3.81
CA GLY A 136 12.31 -10.54 4.38
C GLY A 136 11.98 -11.31 5.66
N THR A 137 12.72 -12.38 5.93
CA THR A 137 12.66 -13.06 7.23
C THR A 137 12.92 -11.98 8.27
N LYS A 138 11.91 -11.62 9.05
CA LYS A 138 12.12 -10.68 10.15
C LYS A 138 13.17 -11.28 11.06
N LYS A 139 14.26 -10.56 11.27
CA LYS A 139 15.11 -10.84 12.43
C LYS A 139 14.17 -10.74 13.64
N GLN A 140 14.21 -11.76 14.49
CA GLN A 140 13.43 -11.78 15.72
C GLN A 140 13.63 -10.45 16.43
N ASP A 141 12.53 -9.73 16.64
CA ASP A 141 12.61 -8.41 17.23
C ASP A 141 12.90 -8.54 18.72
N VAL A 142 14.09 -8.16 19.12
CA VAL A 142 14.55 -8.21 20.52
C VAL A 142 13.68 -7.34 21.43
N HIS A 143 12.96 -6.36 20.87
CA HIS A 143 12.15 -5.39 21.62
C HIS A 143 10.66 -5.70 21.64
N PHE A 144 10.20 -6.76 20.96
CA PHE A 144 8.81 -7.19 20.96
C PHE A 144 8.69 -8.69 21.20
N SER A 145 7.97 -9.07 22.25
CA SER A 145 7.65 -10.46 22.56
C SER A 145 6.14 -10.67 22.34
N GLU A 146 5.79 -11.64 21.48
CA GLU A 146 4.39 -12.03 21.29
C GLU A 146 3.79 -12.57 22.58
N ASP A 147 4.56 -13.33 23.39
CA ASP A 147 4.10 -13.89 24.64
C ASP A 147 3.72 -12.81 25.67
N LYS A 148 4.55 -11.77 25.79
CA LYS A 148 4.27 -10.63 26.68
C LYS A 148 3.09 -9.77 26.19
N ASN A 149 2.73 -9.87 24.91
CA ASN A 149 1.63 -9.15 24.30
C ASN A 149 0.54 -10.10 23.77
N ARG A 150 0.40 -11.27 24.40
CA ARG A 150 -0.43 -12.38 23.96
C ARG A 150 -1.85 -11.94 23.63
N ASP A 151 -2.48 -11.18 24.52
CA ASP A 151 -3.88 -10.78 24.37
C ASP A 151 -4.07 -9.86 23.15
N MET A 152 -3.18 -8.88 22.97
CA MET A 152 -3.20 -8.01 21.80
C MET A 152 -2.96 -8.80 20.49
N VAL A 153 -1.99 -9.72 20.50
CA VAL A 153 -1.67 -10.55 19.33
C VAL A 153 -2.84 -11.45 18.97
N THR A 154 -3.45 -12.11 19.99
CA THR A 154 -4.64 -12.95 19.82
C THR A 154 -5.80 -12.13 19.25
N ALA A 155 -6.09 -10.96 19.80
CA ALA A 155 -7.12 -10.08 19.27
C ALA A 155 -6.86 -9.68 17.82
N CYS A 156 -5.61 -9.37 17.47
CA CYS A 156 -5.24 -9.07 16.07
C CYS A 156 -5.46 -10.25 15.13
N ARG A 157 -5.21 -11.49 15.59
CA ARG A 157 -5.42 -12.73 14.84
C ARG A 157 -6.91 -13.07 14.72
N CYS A 158 -7.72 -12.68 15.71
CA CYS A 158 -9.17 -12.96 15.72
C CYS A 158 -10.01 -11.91 14.99
N VAL A 159 -9.55 -10.64 14.88
CA VAL A 159 -10.31 -9.52 14.32
C VAL A 159 -9.73 -8.99 13.02
N GLY A 160 -8.43 -9.18 12.81
CA GLY A 160 -7.73 -8.71 11.62
C GLY A 160 -7.62 -7.20 11.51
N PHE A 161 -7.25 -6.53 12.59
CA PHE A 161 -7.00 -5.09 12.61
C PHE A 161 -5.87 -4.66 11.67
N ARG A 162 -5.94 -3.42 11.16
CA ARG A 162 -4.76 -2.64 10.81
C ARG A 162 -4.26 -1.90 12.05
N ARG A 163 -2.98 -1.47 12.07
CA ARG A 163 -2.42 -0.72 13.20
C ARG A 163 -3.30 0.44 13.64
N SER A 164 -3.63 1.34 12.72
CA SER A 164 -4.48 2.50 13.03
C SER A 164 -5.94 2.16 13.37
N GLU A 165 -6.41 0.96 13.05
CA GLU A 165 -7.72 0.45 13.47
C GLU A 165 -7.65 0.02 14.93
N LEU A 166 -6.60 -0.74 15.32
CA LEU A 166 -6.37 -1.14 16.69
C LEU A 166 -6.13 0.07 17.63
N GLU A 167 -5.34 1.05 17.17
CA GLU A 167 -5.09 2.29 17.94
C GLU A 167 -6.37 3.03 18.30
N ARG A 168 -7.44 2.88 17.50
CA ARG A 168 -8.74 3.56 17.69
C ARG A 168 -9.85 2.66 18.17
N ALA A 169 -9.59 1.36 18.30
CA ALA A 169 -10.56 0.40 18.75
C ALA A 169 -11.00 0.66 20.20
N LYS A 170 -12.24 0.43 20.50
CA LYS A 170 -12.85 0.65 21.81
C LYS A 170 -13.97 -0.36 22.09
N PRO A 171 -14.38 -0.57 23.35
CA PRO A 171 -15.35 -1.59 23.71
C PRO A 171 -16.69 -1.47 22.99
N GLU A 172 -17.16 -0.24 22.76
CA GLU A 172 -18.47 0.02 22.14
C GLU A 172 -18.54 -0.43 20.67
N ASP A 173 -17.39 -0.72 20.05
CA ASP A 173 -17.33 -1.27 18.72
C ASP A 173 -17.61 -2.78 18.67
N LEU A 174 -17.60 -3.47 19.86
CA LEU A 174 -17.83 -4.90 20.00
C LEU A 174 -19.31 -5.19 20.21
N TRP A 175 -19.83 -6.21 19.53
CA TRP A 175 -21.21 -6.64 19.67
C TRP A 175 -21.37 -8.13 19.37
N ASN A 176 -22.46 -8.73 19.86
CA ASN A 176 -22.77 -10.15 19.72
C ASN A 176 -24.17 -10.36 19.12
N ILE A 177 -24.26 -11.32 18.22
CA ILE A 177 -25.54 -11.81 17.70
C ILE A 177 -25.51 -13.34 17.72
N ASN A 178 -26.46 -13.94 18.41
CA ASN A 178 -26.63 -15.39 18.50
C ASN A 178 -25.34 -16.15 18.86
N GLY A 179 -24.55 -15.61 19.78
CA GLY A 179 -23.27 -16.19 20.20
C GLY A 179 -22.09 -15.90 19.28
N ILE A 180 -22.29 -15.22 18.17
CA ILE A 180 -21.21 -14.83 17.26
C ILE A 180 -20.80 -13.39 17.55
N TRP A 181 -19.53 -13.18 17.83
CA TRP A 181 -18.95 -11.86 18.10
C TRP A 181 -18.51 -11.16 16.84
N PHE A 182 -18.78 -9.86 16.79
CA PHE A 182 -18.40 -8.96 15.72
C PHE A 182 -17.78 -7.68 16.28
N MET A 183 -16.95 -7.04 15.49
CA MET A 183 -16.37 -5.74 15.79
C MET A 183 -16.57 -4.76 14.65
N ASN A 184 -17.11 -3.59 14.92
CA ASN A 184 -17.20 -2.49 13.98
C ASN A 184 -15.83 -1.82 13.84
N ILE A 185 -15.30 -1.76 12.64
CA ILE A 185 -13.98 -1.22 12.36
C ILE A 185 -14.07 -0.13 11.31
N THR A 186 -13.70 1.08 11.70
CA THR A 186 -13.57 2.20 10.76
C THR A 186 -12.16 2.24 10.20
N GLY A 187 -12.03 1.92 8.92
CA GLY A 187 -10.76 1.85 8.21
C GLY A 187 -10.35 3.17 7.55
N LYS A 188 -9.35 3.07 6.69
CA LYS A 188 -8.84 4.20 5.89
C LYS A 188 -9.95 4.78 5.02
N GLY A 189 -10.11 6.11 5.08
CA GLY A 189 -11.11 6.84 4.29
C GLY A 189 -12.53 6.76 4.88
N GLY A 190 -12.67 6.45 6.18
CA GLY A 190 -13.95 6.45 6.89
C GLY A 190 -14.85 5.24 6.58
N LYS A 191 -14.37 4.25 5.83
CA LYS A 191 -15.15 3.05 5.53
C LYS A 191 -15.25 2.15 6.76
N THR A 192 -16.46 1.85 7.18
CA THR A 192 -16.74 0.93 8.27
C THR A 192 -16.99 -0.48 7.73
N ARG A 193 -16.55 -1.48 8.47
CA ARG A 193 -16.84 -2.90 8.25
C ARG A 193 -17.16 -3.58 9.58
N ALA A 194 -18.06 -4.53 9.56
CA ALA A 194 -18.22 -5.49 10.65
C ALA A 194 -17.21 -6.63 10.40
N ALA A 195 -16.33 -6.88 11.36
CA ALA A 195 -15.40 -8.01 11.33
C ALA A 195 -15.91 -9.07 12.31
N GLN A 196 -16.24 -10.26 11.81
CA GLN A 196 -16.52 -11.41 12.68
C GLN A 196 -15.25 -11.80 13.42
N LEU A 197 -15.35 -12.10 14.71
CA LEU A 197 -14.26 -12.70 15.46
C LEU A 197 -14.10 -14.16 15.04
N VAL A 198 -12.87 -14.55 14.68
CA VAL A 198 -12.54 -15.89 14.18
C VAL A 198 -11.40 -16.48 15.01
N GLY A 199 -11.68 -17.56 15.73
CA GLY A 199 -10.71 -18.25 16.58
C GLY A 199 -11.34 -19.40 17.34
N THR A 200 -10.58 -20.01 18.24
CA THR A 200 -11.14 -20.97 19.22
C THR A 200 -11.98 -20.21 20.24
N PRO A 201 -12.86 -20.90 21.00
CA PRO A 201 -13.62 -20.25 22.07
C PRO A 201 -12.73 -19.47 23.06
N GLU A 202 -11.59 -20.02 23.45
CA GLU A 202 -10.61 -19.39 24.34
C GLU A 202 -9.99 -18.13 23.71
N GLU A 203 -9.62 -18.20 22.42
CA GLU A 203 -9.06 -17.02 21.70
C GLU A 203 -10.11 -15.91 21.60
N ILE A 204 -11.37 -16.26 21.42
CA ILE A 204 -12.48 -15.28 21.37
C ILE A 204 -12.68 -14.64 22.73
N GLU A 205 -12.66 -15.42 23.81
CA GLU A 205 -12.78 -14.91 25.18
C GLU A 205 -11.64 -13.95 25.53
N ILE A 206 -10.38 -14.33 25.26
CA ILE A 206 -9.21 -13.46 25.41
C ILE A 206 -9.41 -12.17 24.59
N THR A 207 -9.88 -12.29 23.35
CA THR A 207 -10.09 -11.15 22.46
C THR A 207 -11.16 -10.20 23.01
N VAL A 208 -12.28 -10.72 23.47
CA VAL A 208 -13.38 -9.93 24.08
C VAL A 208 -12.87 -9.22 25.33
N SER A 209 -12.18 -9.95 26.21
CA SER A 209 -11.57 -9.39 27.42
C SER A 209 -10.58 -8.27 27.10
N TYR A 210 -9.69 -8.49 26.14
CA TYR A 210 -8.71 -7.50 25.70
C TYR A 210 -9.39 -6.25 25.11
N ILE A 211 -10.39 -6.42 24.22
CA ILE A 211 -11.10 -5.28 23.62
C ILE A 211 -11.79 -4.43 24.70
N ASN A 212 -12.31 -5.04 25.75
CA ASN A 212 -12.94 -4.33 26.88
C ASN A 212 -11.96 -3.47 27.69
N THR A 213 -10.66 -3.65 27.53
CA THR A 213 -9.62 -2.78 28.12
C THR A 213 -9.24 -1.57 27.26
N LEU A 214 -9.70 -1.53 26.01
CA LEU A 214 -9.31 -0.50 25.05
C LEU A 214 -10.04 0.84 25.32
N THR A 215 -9.38 1.94 24.94
CA THR A 215 -9.84 3.31 25.24
C THR A 215 -10.08 4.17 24.00
N GLY A 216 -9.83 3.64 22.80
CA GLY A 216 -9.88 4.41 21.55
C GLY A 216 -8.62 5.25 21.26
N LYS A 217 -7.67 5.25 22.19
CA LYS A 217 -6.31 5.84 22.03
C LYS A 217 -5.26 4.82 22.49
N ASN A 218 -5.28 3.66 21.87
CA ASN A 218 -4.49 2.54 22.32
C ASN A 218 -3.04 2.62 21.82
N HIS A 219 -2.11 2.32 22.70
CA HIS A 219 -0.71 2.19 22.30
C HIS A 219 -0.48 0.83 21.62
N VAL A 220 0.06 0.85 20.41
CA VAL A 220 0.46 -0.35 19.67
C VAL A 220 1.96 -0.33 19.45
N HIS A 221 2.67 -1.29 20.02
CA HIS A 221 4.13 -1.37 19.93
C HIS A 221 4.59 -1.29 18.45
N SER A 222 5.56 -0.40 18.16
CA SER A 222 5.99 -0.10 16.78
C SER A 222 6.42 -1.34 15.99
N ASN A 223 7.02 -2.31 16.66
CA ASN A 223 7.59 -3.52 16.09
C ASN A 223 6.58 -4.68 15.96
N ALA A 224 5.37 -4.58 16.53
CA ALA A 224 4.34 -5.59 16.35
C ALA A 224 3.95 -5.73 14.87
N ASP A 225 3.97 -6.97 14.33
CA ASP A 225 3.59 -7.22 12.93
C ASP A 225 2.08 -7.37 12.73
N ILE A 226 1.37 -6.29 12.96
CA ILE A 226 -0.09 -6.25 12.81
C ILE A 226 -0.54 -6.71 11.42
N HIS A 227 0.28 -6.54 10.39
CA HIS A 227 -0.06 -7.01 9.04
C HIS A 227 0.05 -8.54 8.90
N ALA A 228 0.99 -9.18 9.59
CA ALA A 228 1.08 -10.64 9.61
C ALA A 228 -0.15 -11.24 10.33
N TYR A 229 -0.50 -10.73 11.52
CA TYR A 229 -1.68 -11.18 12.26
C TYR A 229 -2.97 -11.00 11.47
N ARG A 230 -3.10 -9.88 10.75
CA ARG A 230 -4.22 -9.67 9.84
C ARG A 230 -4.24 -10.66 8.66
N ALA A 231 -3.09 -11.08 8.15
CA ALA A 231 -3.02 -12.11 7.11
C ALA A 231 -3.47 -13.48 7.66
N GLU A 232 -3.11 -13.79 8.91
CA GLU A 232 -3.59 -15.00 9.59
C GLU A 232 -5.11 -14.96 9.79
N TYR A 233 -5.67 -13.84 10.26
CA TYR A 233 -7.12 -13.65 10.32
C TYR A 233 -7.80 -13.91 8.98
N ALA A 234 -7.30 -13.31 7.92
CA ALA A 234 -7.87 -13.50 6.58
C ALA A 234 -7.82 -14.97 6.14
N THR A 235 -6.75 -15.68 6.48
CA THR A 235 -6.62 -17.11 6.20
C THR A 235 -7.60 -17.95 7.03
N ARG A 236 -7.76 -17.63 8.33
CA ARG A 236 -8.75 -18.31 9.20
C ARG A 236 -10.17 -18.12 8.68
N LEU A 237 -10.54 -16.87 8.38
CA LEU A 237 -11.86 -16.54 7.84
C LEU A 237 -12.11 -17.21 6.49
N TYR A 238 -11.12 -17.21 5.62
CA TYR A 238 -11.20 -17.89 4.33
C TYR A 238 -11.47 -19.38 4.50
N LYS A 239 -10.73 -20.05 5.40
CA LYS A 239 -10.94 -21.49 5.67
C LYS A 239 -12.33 -21.83 6.20
N GLN A 240 -13.00 -20.91 6.91
CA GLN A 240 -14.37 -21.12 7.39
C GLN A 240 -15.42 -21.04 6.27
N VAL A 241 -15.21 -20.18 5.27
CA VAL A 241 -16.22 -19.90 4.23
C VAL A 241 -15.86 -20.50 2.88
N ALA A 242 -14.60 -20.90 2.68
CA ALA A 242 -14.15 -21.48 1.42
C ALA A 242 -14.71 -22.90 1.27
N LYS A 243 -15.21 -23.19 0.09
CA LYS A 243 -15.52 -24.55 -0.30
C LYS A 243 -14.23 -25.37 -0.38
N ASP A 244 -14.34 -26.65 -0.02
CA ASP A 244 -13.23 -27.58 -0.28
C ASP A 244 -13.01 -27.70 -1.78
N ILE A 245 -11.84 -27.30 -2.22
CA ILE A 245 -11.41 -27.36 -3.63
C ILE A 245 -10.29 -28.37 -3.85
N SER A 246 -9.96 -29.20 -2.85
CA SER A 246 -8.88 -30.19 -2.95
C SER A 246 -9.07 -31.16 -4.12
N GLY A 247 -10.30 -31.54 -4.41
CA GLY A 247 -10.68 -32.36 -5.59
C GLY A 247 -10.69 -31.60 -6.92
N LEU A 248 -10.49 -30.27 -6.91
CA LEU A 248 -10.60 -29.43 -8.12
C LEU A 248 -9.23 -29.01 -8.68
N LYS A 249 -8.14 -29.54 -8.15
CA LYS A 249 -6.78 -29.22 -8.62
C LYS A 249 -6.66 -29.51 -10.13
N GLY A 250 -6.28 -28.48 -10.90
CA GLY A 250 -6.19 -28.57 -12.36
C GLY A 250 -7.55 -28.47 -13.07
N SER A 251 -8.66 -28.42 -12.36
CA SER A 251 -9.99 -28.31 -12.94
C SER A 251 -10.30 -26.87 -13.37
N LYS A 252 -11.17 -26.76 -14.37
CA LYS A 252 -11.75 -25.48 -14.79
C LYS A 252 -13.08 -25.27 -14.07
N ILE A 253 -13.26 -24.12 -13.45
CA ILE A 253 -14.54 -23.71 -12.86
C ILE A 253 -15.13 -22.60 -13.73
N ASN A 254 -16.30 -22.85 -14.31
CA ASN A 254 -17.06 -21.84 -15.01
C ASN A 254 -17.85 -21.02 -14.00
N TYR A 255 -17.83 -19.71 -14.13
CA TYR A 255 -18.61 -18.79 -13.29
C TYR A 255 -19.02 -17.58 -14.11
N THR A 256 -20.00 -16.84 -13.58
CA THR A 256 -20.47 -15.60 -14.19
C THR A 256 -19.86 -14.42 -13.46
N ALA A 257 -19.09 -13.60 -14.15
CA ALA A 257 -18.43 -12.42 -13.59
C ALA A 257 -19.11 -11.13 -14.05
N ILE A 258 -19.20 -10.15 -13.15
CA ILE A 258 -19.64 -8.79 -13.46
C ILE A 258 -18.53 -8.11 -14.27
N THR A 259 -18.88 -7.55 -15.42
CA THR A 259 -17.92 -6.89 -16.32
C THR A 259 -17.53 -5.48 -15.89
N GLY A 260 -18.24 -4.90 -14.92
CA GLY A 260 -18.13 -3.48 -14.53
C GLY A 260 -18.80 -2.51 -15.51
N LYS A 261 -19.40 -3.01 -16.57
CA LYS A 261 -20.23 -2.24 -17.51
C LYS A 261 -21.70 -2.36 -17.13
N LYS A 262 -22.49 -1.36 -17.49
CA LYS A 262 -23.94 -1.31 -17.24
C LYS A 262 -24.70 -1.36 -18.56
N ASN A 263 -25.88 -1.99 -18.54
CA ASN A 263 -26.89 -1.88 -19.58
C ASN A 263 -27.53 -0.48 -19.58
N ARG A 264 -28.35 -0.16 -20.57
CA ARG A 264 -29.08 1.13 -20.65
C ARG A 264 -30.05 1.32 -19.48
N ASP A 265 -30.54 0.25 -18.88
CA ASP A 265 -31.44 0.24 -17.71
C ASP A 265 -30.71 0.32 -16.37
N GLY A 266 -29.37 0.42 -16.38
CA GLY A 266 -28.54 0.46 -15.18
C GLY A 266 -28.17 -0.91 -14.58
N SER A 267 -28.66 -2.01 -15.11
CA SER A 267 -28.32 -3.37 -14.66
C SER A 267 -26.89 -3.76 -15.02
N ASP A 268 -26.31 -4.69 -14.26
CA ASP A 268 -24.94 -5.19 -14.49
C ASP A 268 -24.86 -6.10 -15.72
N ILE A 269 -23.84 -5.89 -16.54
CA ILE A 269 -23.52 -6.81 -17.64
C ILE A 269 -22.59 -7.89 -17.11
N TYR A 270 -22.99 -9.16 -17.31
CA TYR A 270 -22.27 -10.34 -16.91
C TYR A 270 -21.54 -10.99 -18.09
N LYS A 271 -20.45 -11.67 -17.81
CA LYS A 271 -19.74 -12.51 -18.77
C LYS A 271 -19.44 -13.87 -18.17
N ASN A 272 -19.39 -14.89 -18.99
CA ASN A 272 -18.85 -16.17 -18.58
C ASN A 272 -17.33 -16.04 -18.43
N ALA A 273 -16.82 -16.55 -17.33
CA ALA A 273 -15.40 -16.57 -17.03
C ALA A 273 -15.00 -17.97 -16.53
N VAL A 274 -13.72 -18.27 -16.60
CA VAL A 274 -13.18 -19.55 -16.21
C VAL A 274 -12.04 -19.32 -15.22
N TYR A 275 -12.14 -19.97 -14.06
CA TYR A 275 -11.02 -20.09 -13.14
C TYR A 275 -10.30 -21.42 -13.35
N TYR A 276 -8.99 -21.39 -13.25
CA TYR A 276 -8.16 -22.57 -13.13
C TYR A 276 -7.77 -22.75 -11.68
N CYS A 277 -8.07 -23.90 -11.10
CA CYS A 277 -7.64 -24.24 -9.76
C CYS A 277 -6.15 -24.60 -9.77
N ARG A 278 -5.32 -23.74 -9.22
CA ARG A 278 -3.92 -24.05 -8.96
C ARG A 278 -3.81 -24.60 -7.54
N GLY A 279 -3.58 -25.90 -7.44
CA GLY A 279 -3.15 -26.47 -6.16
C GLY A 279 -1.66 -26.21 -6.00
N ASP A 280 -1.27 -25.26 -5.16
CA ASP A 280 0.10 -25.10 -4.71
C ASP A 280 0.19 -25.33 -3.18
N GLN A 281 1.43 -25.49 -2.69
CA GLN A 281 1.69 -25.74 -1.26
C GLN A 281 1.38 -24.55 -0.36
N ARG A 282 0.97 -23.40 -0.89
CA ARG A 282 0.71 -22.16 -0.14
C ARG A 282 -0.76 -21.91 0.14
N GLY A 283 -1.59 -22.90 -0.03
CA GLY A 283 -3.02 -22.77 0.03
C GLY A 283 -3.58 -22.42 -1.36
N GLN A 284 -4.64 -23.04 -1.65
CA GLN A 284 -5.34 -23.00 -2.91
C GLN A 284 -5.71 -21.56 -3.24
N GLN A 285 -5.04 -20.95 -4.21
CA GLN A 285 -5.47 -19.69 -4.81
C GLN A 285 -6.31 -19.99 -6.03
N LEU A 286 -7.50 -19.41 -6.05
CA LEU A 286 -8.29 -19.28 -7.26
C LEU A 286 -7.74 -18.08 -8.04
N ASP A 287 -7.28 -18.28 -9.26
CA ASP A 287 -6.90 -17.23 -10.20
C ASP A 287 -8.10 -16.73 -11.01
#